data_3cd4fc0b3468e6af8043705ad165cd3d
#
_entry.id   3cd4fc0b3468e6af8043705ad165cd3d
#
_cell.length_a   1.000
_cell.length_b   1.000
_cell.length_c   1.000
_cell.angle_alpha   90.00
_cell.angle_beta   90.00
_cell.angle_gamma   90.00
#
_symmetry.space_group_name_H-M   'P 1'
#
loop_
_entity.id
_entity.type
_entity.pdbx_description
1 polymer ?
#
loop_
_entity_poly.entity_id
_entity_poly.type
_entity_poly.pdbx_seq_one_letter_code
_entity_poly.pdbx_strand_id
1 'polypeptide(L)'
;IKKYNEILKESYYSSTLPIKNNLTESQVAKFIATKYKYPDVHLKHKFSRYYPKLKSGAHFIGHINRINKKDIKRLKKLGIFETYNGLDHIGKTGIEYFYEDKLHGLPGYKKIEVDAQNNVIRTIESVDPVHGKDIILNIDYKIQKIAEQAFVGYKGAMVALDPNNGEIIAYLSQPSYDPNLFTNGIDETSWKKLNNSIHKPLINRVVSGLYPPGSTI
;
A
#
# COMPACT_ATOMS: atom_id res chain seq x y z
N ILE A 1 9.73 1.72 -23.87
CA ILE A 1 8.69 0.99 -24.62
C ILE A 1 8.32 -0.32 -23.90
N LYS A 2 9.26 -1.21 -23.51
CA LYS A 2 8.92 -2.47 -22.79
C LYS A 2 8.16 -2.21 -21.51
N LYS A 3 8.65 -1.34 -20.62
CA LYS A 3 8.00 -0.95 -19.37
C LYS A 3 6.62 -0.32 -19.58
N TYR A 4 6.45 0.44 -20.66
CA TYR A 4 5.16 1.03 -21.05
C TYR A 4 4.13 -0.05 -21.41
N ASN A 5 4.54 -1.04 -22.21
CA ASN A 5 3.66 -2.14 -22.61
C ASN A 5 3.28 -3.07 -21.43
N GLU A 6 4.16 -3.19 -20.43
CA GLU A 6 3.86 -3.93 -19.19
C GLU A 6 2.82 -3.17 -18.36
N ILE A 7 2.98 -1.87 -18.19
CA ILE A 7 2.03 -1.01 -17.48
C ILE A 7 0.65 -1.00 -18.18
N LEU A 8 0.63 -0.96 -19.52
CA LEU A 8 -0.60 -1.06 -20.32
C LEU A 8 -1.37 -2.36 -20.05
N LYS A 9 -0.66 -3.49 -19.94
CA LYS A 9 -1.28 -4.79 -19.66
C LYS A 9 -1.84 -4.91 -18.24
N GLU A 10 -1.30 -4.15 -17.30
CA GLU A 10 -1.72 -4.15 -15.89
C GLU A 10 -2.76 -3.08 -15.56
N SER A 11 -2.91 -2.06 -16.41
CA SER A 11 -3.77 -0.91 -16.18
C SER A 11 -5.17 -1.14 -16.76
N TYR A 12 -6.00 -1.89 -16.05
CA TYR A 12 -7.36 -2.24 -16.49
C TYR A 12 -8.37 -1.07 -16.51
N TYR A 13 -8.09 0.05 -15.82
CA TYR A 13 -9.11 1.08 -15.54
C TYR A 13 -8.66 2.52 -15.70
N SER A 14 -7.44 2.78 -16.14
CA SER A 14 -6.97 4.16 -16.29
C SER A 14 -6.83 4.55 -17.75
N SER A 15 -7.54 5.58 -18.14
CA SER A 15 -7.35 6.24 -19.44
C SER A 15 -5.99 6.95 -19.55
N THR A 16 -5.27 7.07 -18.43
CA THR A 16 -3.96 7.72 -18.36
C THR A 16 -2.94 6.81 -17.69
N LEU A 17 -1.76 6.69 -18.30
CA LEU A 17 -0.67 5.86 -17.79
C LEU A 17 0.38 6.71 -17.08
N PRO A 18 0.84 6.31 -15.88
CA PRO A 18 1.91 7.01 -15.19
C PRO A 18 3.25 6.77 -15.90
N ILE A 19 3.86 7.82 -16.40
CA ILE A 19 5.20 7.77 -17.02
C ILE A 19 6.25 7.68 -15.91
N LYS A 20 6.09 8.49 -14.86
CA LYS A 20 6.99 8.54 -13.70
C LYS A 20 6.23 8.94 -12.45
N ASN A 21 6.46 8.23 -11.36
CA ASN A 21 5.93 8.52 -10.04
C ASN A 21 7.00 9.18 -9.15
N ASN A 22 6.59 9.80 -8.07
CA ASN A 22 7.46 10.38 -7.04
C ASN A 22 8.48 11.38 -7.61
N LEU A 23 7.98 12.36 -8.37
CA LEU A 23 8.80 13.44 -8.91
C LEU A 23 9.31 14.31 -7.75
N THR A 24 10.59 14.67 -7.79
CA THR A 24 11.14 15.70 -6.91
C THR A 24 10.65 17.09 -7.34
N GLU A 25 10.66 18.05 -6.43
CA GLU A 25 10.29 19.45 -6.73
C GLU A 25 11.06 20.02 -7.93
N SER A 26 12.36 19.74 -8.00
CA SER A 26 13.21 20.14 -9.14
C SER A 26 12.74 19.51 -10.45
N GLN A 27 12.31 18.23 -10.44
CA GLN A 27 11.77 17.57 -11.64
C GLN A 27 10.42 18.13 -12.04
N VAL A 28 9.56 18.47 -11.06
CA VAL A 28 8.27 19.13 -11.30
C VAL A 28 8.49 20.49 -11.93
N ALA A 29 9.36 21.32 -11.36
CA ALA A 29 9.68 22.65 -11.91
C ALA A 29 10.22 22.57 -13.35
N LYS A 30 11.15 21.65 -13.59
CA LYS A 30 11.73 21.41 -14.93
C LYS A 30 10.67 20.96 -15.95
N PHE A 31 9.75 20.08 -15.53
CA PHE A 31 8.66 19.66 -16.39
C PHE A 31 7.70 20.80 -16.70
N ILE A 32 7.30 21.61 -15.70
CA ILE A 32 6.40 22.76 -15.90
C ILE A 32 7.00 23.75 -16.91
N ALA A 33 8.29 24.04 -16.79
CA ALA A 33 9.00 24.92 -17.72
C ALA A 33 9.02 24.39 -19.17
N THR A 34 8.93 23.08 -19.36
CA THR A 34 8.98 22.43 -20.68
C THR A 34 7.66 21.83 -21.13
N LYS A 35 6.56 22.04 -20.39
CA LYS A 35 5.25 21.43 -20.62
C LYS A 35 4.72 21.68 -22.03
N TYR A 36 5.00 22.85 -22.62
CA TYR A 36 4.59 23.19 -23.97
C TYR A 36 5.09 22.22 -25.05
N LYS A 37 6.17 21.47 -24.78
CA LYS A 37 6.71 20.43 -25.68
C LYS A 37 5.95 19.10 -25.59
N TYR A 38 5.13 18.91 -24.55
CA TYR A 38 4.47 17.65 -24.24
C TYR A 38 3.00 17.91 -23.87
N PRO A 39 2.13 18.29 -24.84
CA PRO A 39 0.74 18.67 -24.57
C PRO A 39 -0.06 17.56 -23.90
N ASP A 40 0.19 16.29 -24.27
CA ASP A 40 -0.53 15.12 -23.77
C ASP A 40 -0.02 14.58 -22.41
N VAL A 41 1.01 15.22 -21.86
CA VAL A 41 1.57 14.80 -20.56
C VAL A 41 1.11 15.77 -19.48
N HIS A 42 0.51 15.21 -18.42
CA HIS A 42 -0.05 15.98 -17.33
C HIS A 42 0.59 15.62 -16.00
N LEU A 43 0.77 16.61 -15.12
CA LEU A 43 1.08 16.39 -13.72
C LEU A 43 -0.22 16.12 -12.97
N LYS A 44 -0.23 15.01 -12.21
CA LYS A 44 -1.32 14.70 -11.29
C LYS A 44 -0.77 14.60 -9.87
N HIS A 45 -1.41 15.27 -8.93
CA HIS A 45 -1.20 15.01 -7.51
C HIS A 45 -1.92 13.72 -7.15
N LYS A 46 -1.22 12.84 -6.45
CA LYS A 46 -1.78 11.60 -5.96
C LYS A 46 -1.34 11.38 -4.52
N PHE A 47 -2.30 11.14 -3.64
CA PHE A 47 -1.98 10.67 -2.31
C PHE A 47 -1.45 9.24 -2.39
N SER A 48 -0.39 8.97 -1.65
CA SER A 48 0.19 7.64 -1.53
C SER A 48 0.30 7.26 -0.08
N ARG A 49 0.09 5.98 0.24
CA ARG A 49 0.34 5.46 1.58
C ARG A 49 1.83 5.55 1.88
N TYR A 50 2.15 6.04 3.07
CA TYR A 50 3.51 6.12 3.56
C TYR A 50 3.60 5.52 4.96
N TYR A 51 4.58 4.67 5.17
CA TYR A 51 4.85 3.98 6.43
C TYR A 51 6.07 4.60 7.09
N PRO A 52 5.90 5.57 8.00
CA PRO A 52 7.00 6.38 8.53
C PRO A 52 7.97 5.61 9.43
N LYS A 53 7.49 4.50 10.01
CA LYS A 53 8.30 3.64 10.90
C LYS A 53 9.06 2.55 10.15
N LEU A 54 9.03 2.57 8.82
CA LEU A 54 9.72 1.62 7.93
C LEU A 54 9.43 0.16 8.34
N LYS A 55 10.46 -0.58 8.77
CA LYS A 55 10.36 -1.99 9.12
C LYS A 55 9.60 -2.27 10.40
N SER A 56 9.44 -1.27 11.28
CA SER A 56 8.74 -1.45 12.55
C SER A 56 7.26 -1.75 12.30
N GLY A 57 6.80 -2.87 12.82
CA GLY A 57 5.42 -3.28 12.69
C GLY A 57 4.96 -3.71 11.30
N ALA A 58 5.84 -3.86 10.30
CA ALA A 58 5.45 -4.17 8.93
C ALA A 58 4.56 -5.41 8.80
N HIS A 59 4.75 -6.41 9.66
CA HIS A 59 3.97 -7.65 9.60
C HIS A 59 2.53 -7.52 10.12
N PHE A 60 2.27 -6.66 11.11
CA PHE A 60 0.90 -6.44 11.58
C PHE A 60 0.22 -5.30 10.83
N ILE A 61 0.92 -4.21 10.52
CA ILE A 61 0.38 -3.13 9.70
C ILE A 61 0.06 -3.64 8.29
N GLY A 62 0.98 -4.41 7.71
CA GLY A 62 0.90 -4.87 6.34
C GLY A 62 1.32 -3.81 5.33
N HIS A 63 0.81 -3.94 4.12
CA HIS A 63 1.08 -2.98 3.04
C HIS A 63 -0.05 -2.97 2.02
N ILE A 64 -0.16 -1.85 1.31
CA ILE A 64 -0.99 -1.76 0.11
C ILE A 64 -0.16 -2.12 -1.12
N ASN A 65 -0.83 -2.56 -2.17
CA ASN A 65 -0.24 -2.73 -3.51
C ASN A 65 -1.31 -2.59 -4.58
N ARG A 66 -0.90 -2.57 -5.84
CA ARG A 66 -1.82 -2.48 -6.97
C ARG A 66 -2.85 -3.59 -6.97
N ILE A 67 -4.07 -3.24 -7.38
CA ILE A 67 -5.18 -4.18 -7.56
C ILE A 67 -4.80 -5.16 -8.68
N ASN A 68 -4.89 -6.45 -8.41
CA ASN A 68 -4.65 -7.51 -9.38
C ASN A 68 -5.94 -8.29 -9.72
N LYS A 69 -5.85 -9.23 -10.66
CA LYS A 69 -7.01 -10.04 -11.11
C LYS A 69 -7.69 -10.82 -9.97
N LYS A 70 -6.94 -11.25 -8.95
CA LYS A 70 -7.52 -11.96 -7.79
C LYS A 70 -8.30 -11.00 -6.91
N ASP A 71 -7.78 -9.79 -6.71
CA ASP A 71 -8.47 -8.75 -5.94
C ASP A 71 -9.77 -8.36 -6.61
N ILE A 72 -9.77 -8.15 -7.94
CA ILE A 72 -10.97 -7.83 -8.71
C ILE A 72 -12.05 -8.91 -8.53
N LYS A 73 -11.66 -10.20 -8.62
CA LYS A 73 -12.60 -11.31 -8.40
C LYS A 73 -13.17 -11.25 -6.98
N ARG A 74 -12.35 -10.96 -5.97
CA ARG A 74 -12.78 -10.82 -4.57
C ARG A 74 -13.74 -9.66 -4.41
N LEU A 75 -13.40 -8.47 -4.91
CA LEU A 75 -14.23 -7.27 -4.82
C LEU A 75 -15.59 -7.44 -5.50
N LYS A 76 -15.62 -8.09 -6.67
CA LYS A 76 -16.86 -8.43 -7.38
C LYS A 76 -17.72 -9.42 -6.59
N LYS A 77 -17.12 -10.44 -5.97
CA LYS A 77 -17.82 -11.38 -5.11
C LYS A 77 -18.43 -10.73 -3.88
N LEU A 78 -17.75 -9.69 -3.34
CA LEU A 78 -18.23 -8.90 -2.20
C LEU A 78 -19.24 -7.81 -2.61
N GLY A 79 -19.46 -7.55 -3.89
CA GLY A 79 -20.36 -6.51 -4.39
C GLY A 79 -19.85 -5.07 -4.19
N ILE A 80 -18.57 -4.89 -3.85
CA ILE A 80 -17.96 -3.57 -3.55
C ILE A 80 -16.99 -3.10 -4.63
N PHE A 81 -16.97 -3.76 -5.78
CA PHE A 81 -16.04 -3.44 -6.85
C PHE A 81 -16.18 -2.00 -7.36
N GLU A 82 -17.41 -1.49 -7.43
CA GLU A 82 -17.69 -0.14 -7.92
C GLU A 82 -17.10 0.97 -7.04
N THR A 83 -16.91 0.72 -5.74
CA THR A 83 -16.27 1.68 -4.83
C THR A 83 -14.78 1.85 -5.09
N TYR A 84 -14.19 0.98 -5.93
CA TYR A 84 -12.78 1.03 -6.35
C TYR A 84 -12.59 1.67 -7.73
N ASN A 85 -13.66 2.21 -8.34
CA ASN A 85 -13.54 2.88 -9.63
C ASN A 85 -12.59 4.08 -9.53
N GLY A 86 -11.57 4.09 -10.40
CA GLY A 86 -10.53 5.12 -10.41
C GLY A 86 -9.43 4.92 -9.37
N LEU A 87 -9.49 3.89 -8.54
CA LEU A 87 -8.46 3.52 -7.57
C LEU A 87 -7.64 2.35 -8.09
N ASP A 88 -6.37 2.35 -7.80
CA ASP A 88 -5.43 1.34 -8.30
C ASP A 88 -4.70 0.57 -7.19
N HIS A 89 -4.98 0.87 -5.93
CA HIS A 89 -4.36 0.23 -4.76
C HIS A 89 -5.39 -0.40 -3.83
N ILE A 90 -4.93 -1.44 -3.11
CA ILE A 90 -5.73 -2.17 -2.12
C ILE A 90 -4.79 -2.76 -1.05
N GLY A 91 -5.25 -2.90 0.17
CA GLY A 91 -4.56 -3.61 1.24
C GLY A 91 -4.32 -5.08 0.89
N LYS A 92 -3.10 -5.56 1.07
CA LYS A 92 -2.68 -6.92 0.73
C LYS A 92 -2.49 -7.81 1.95
N THR A 93 -2.01 -7.25 3.03
CA THR A 93 -1.67 -7.99 4.26
C THR A 93 -1.95 -7.14 5.49
N GLY A 94 -2.00 -7.77 6.66
CA GLY A 94 -2.10 -7.11 7.95
C GLY A 94 -3.36 -6.27 8.13
N ILE A 95 -3.25 -5.20 8.88
CA ILE A 95 -4.32 -4.24 9.17
C ILE A 95 -4.82 -3.58 7.88
N GLU A 96 -3.93 -3.24 6.95
CA GLU A 96 -4.30 -2.68 5.65
C GLU A 96 -5.28 -3.59 4.88
N TYR A 97 -5.12 -4.91 4.99
CA TYR A 97 -6.03 -5.86 4.36
C TYR A 97 -7.32 -6.08 5.16
N PHE A 98 -7.19 -6.23 6.48
CA PHE A 98 -8.31 -6.63 7.33
C PHE A 98 -9.30 -5.49 7.56
N TYR A 99 -8.81 -4.26 7.67
CA TYR A 99 -9.62 -3.06 7.86
C TYR A 99 -9.70 -2.19 6.59
N GLU A 100 -9.53 -2.79 5.44
CA GLU A 100 -9.62 -2.10 4.14
C GLU A 100 -10.94 -1.32 4.00
N ASP A 101 -12.07 -1.89 4.41
CA ASP A 101 -13.39 -1.26 4.39
C ASP A 101 -13.46 0.04 5.17
N LYS A 102 -12.67 0.18 6.23
CA LYS A 102 -12.59 1.37 7.07
C LYS A 102 -11.55 2.37 6.60
N LEU A 103 -10.40 1.86 6.16
CA LEU A 103 -9.26 2.67 5.76
C LEU A 103 -9.40 3.29 4.37
N HIS A 104 -10.17 2.64 3.50
CA HIS A 104 -10.25 2.97 2.08
C HIS A 104 -10.99 4.29 1.78
N GLY A 105 -12.03 4.64 2.53
CA GLY A 105 -12.91 5.76 2.21
C GLY A 105 -13.77 5.52 0.96
N LEU A 106 -14.37 6.58 0.44
CA LEU A 106 -15.17 6.54 -0.78
C LEU A 106 -14.61 7.55 -1.79
N PRO A 107 -14.39 7.16 -3.04
CA PRO A 107 -13.91 8.07 -4.06
C PRO A 107 -14.98 9.10 -4.42
N GLY A 108 -14.57 10.34 -4.58
CA GLY A 108 -15.39 11.37 -5.23
C GLY A 108 -15.34 11.23 -6.74
N TYR A 109 -16.28 11.89 -7.42
CA TYR A 109 -16.28 11.96 -8.88
C TYR A 109 -16.78 13.33 -9.38
N LYS A 110 -16.37 13.66 -10.60
CA LYS A 110 -16.89 14.81 -11.33
C LYS A 110 -17.43 14.33 -12.67
N LYS A 111 -18.70 14.63 -12.93
CA LYS A 111 -19.34 14.42 -14.22
C LYS A 111 -19.21 15.72 -15.01
N ILE A 112 -18.48 15.67 -16.10
CA ILE A 112 -18.20 16.82 -16.96
C ILE A 112 -18.81 16.62 -18.34
N GLU A 113 -19.27 17.70 -18.94
CA GLU A 113 -19.63 17.78 -20.35
C GLU A 113 -18.42 18.25 -21.15
N VAL A 114 -18.09 17.56 -22.22
CA VAL A 114 -16.94 17.89 -23.08
C VAL A 114 -17.42 18.11 -24.53
N ASP A 115 -16.67 18.93 -25.26
CA ASP A 115 -16.85 19.11 -26.70
C ASP A 115 -16.23 17.95 -27.51
N ALA A 116 -16.36 17.99 -28.83
CA ALA A 116 -15.78 16.99 -29.73
C ALA A 116 -14.26 16.92 -29.69
N GLN A 117 -13.60 17.94 -29.13
CA GLN A 117 -12.15 18.02 -28.93
C GLN A 117 -11.70 17.64 -27.51
N ASN A 118 -12.62 17.10 -26.66
CA ASN A 118 -12.37 16.78 -25.25
C ASN A 118 -12.09 18.00 -24.33
N ASN A 119 -12.45 19.21 -24.72
CA ASN A 119 -12.39 20.37 -23.82
C ASN A 119 -13.60 20.37 -22.90
N VAL A 120 -13.37 20.65 -21.61
CA VAL A 120 -14.44 20.71 -20.61
C VAL A 120 -15.31 21.95 -20.86
N ILE A 121 -16.59 21.74 -21.15
CA ILE A 121 -17.58 22.80 -21.32
C ILE A 121 -18.13 23.22 -19.95
N ARG A 122 -18.58 22.25 -19.16
CA ARG A 122 -19.12 22.49 -17.81
C ARG A 122 -19.05 21.23 -16.94
N THR A 123 -19.10 21.45 -15.63
CA THR A 123 -19.29 20.37 -14.66
C THR A 123 -20.79 20.20 -14.42
N ILE A 124 -21.33 19.01 -14.68
CA ILE A 124 -22.74 18.65 -14.47
C ILE A 124 -22.99 18.29 -13.01
N GLU A 125 -22.06 17.52 -12.42
CA GLU A 125 -22.17 17.00 -11.07
C GLU A 125 -20.77 16.86 -10.45
N SER A 126 -20.64 17.12 -9.17
CA SER A 126 -19.43 16.91 -8.40
C SER A 126 -19.78 16.33 -7.05
N VAL A 127 -19.20 15.18 -6.72
CA VAL A 127 -19.31 14.53 -5.41
C VAL A 127 -17.91 14.48 -4.81
N ASP A 128 -17.76 15.04 -3.62
CA ASP A 128 -16.48 15.08 -2.93
C ASP A 128 -16.13 13.69 -2.35
N PRO A 129 -14.84 13.33 -2.28
CA PRO A 129 -14.41 12.08 -1.68
C PRO A 129 -14.65 12.08 -0.17
N VAL A 130 -15.00 10.93 0.37
CA VAL A 130 -15.07 10.70 1.82
C VAL A 130 -13.81 10.00 2.27
N HIS A 131 -13.09 10.62 3.20
CA HIS A 131 -11.86 10.04 3.75
C HIS A 131 -12.14 8.74 4.50
N GLY A 132 -11.20 7.82 4.45
CA GLY A 132 -11.21 6.63 5.32
C GLY A 132 -11.08 7.02 6.79
N LYS A 133 -11.43 6.08 7.66
CA LYS A 133 -11.36 6.27 9.10
C LYS A 133 -9.97 5.99 9.62
N ASP A 134 -9.58 6.69 10.69
CA ASP A 134 -8.38 6.38 11.44
C ASP A 134 -8.59 5.12 12.27
N ILE A 135 -7.54 4.32 12.43
CA ILE A 135 -7.50 3.14 13.29
C ILE A 135 -6.44 3.37 14.35
N ILE A 136 -6.87 3.36 15.61
CA ILE A 136 -5.99 3.44 16.76
C ILE A 136 -5.69 2.02 17.22
N LEU A 137 -4.40 1.70 17.38
CA LEU A 137 -3.92 0.40 17.82
C LEU A 137 -3.47 0.47 19.27
N ASN A 138 -3.62 -0.63 20.00
CA ASN A 138 -3.16 -0.76 21.39
C ASN A 138 -1.64 -1.06 21.46
N ILE A 139 -0.96 -1.08 20.33
CA ILE A 139 0.50 -1.25 20.28
C ILE A 139 1.21 -0.06 20.91
N ASP A 140 1.96 -0.30 21.99
CA ASP A 140 2.88 0.70 22.53
C ASP A 140 4.15 0.75 21.70
N TYR A 141 4.34 1.86 21.01
CA TYR A 141 5.50 2.01 20.12
C TYR A 141 6.85 1.95 20.84
N LYS A 142 6.91 2.37 22.12
CA LYS A 142 8.16 2.31 22.89
C LYS A 142 8.50 0.86 23.22
N ILE A 143 7.53 0.07 23.67
CA ILE A 143 7.70 -1.35 23.95
C ILE A 143 8.02 -2.11 22.65
N GLN A 144 7.31 -1.82 21.56
CA GLN A 144 7.59 -2.38 20.24
C GLN A 144 9.04 -2.13 19.82
N LYS A 145 9.55 -0.91 19.99
CA LYS A 145 10.93 -0.55 19.63
C LYS A 145 11.96 -1.27 20.51
N ILE A 146 11.71 -1.40 21.80
CA ILE A 146 12.59 -2.15 22.72
C ILE A 146 12.67 -3.62 22.30
N ALA A 147 11.51 -4.22 22.01
CA ALA A 147 11.44 -5.59 21.51
C ALA A 147 12.23 -5.77 20.21
N GLU A 148 12.11 -4.84 19.27
CA GLU A 148 12.85 -4.87 18.01
C GLU A 148 14.35 -4.76 18.23
N GLN A 149 14.79 -3.93 19.16
CA GLN A 149 16.20 -3.78 19.52
C GLN A 149 16.76 -5.05 20.17
N ALA A 150 15.99 -5.69 21.06
CA ALA A 150 16.39 -6.95 21.70
C ALA A 150 16.54 -8.11 20.70
N PHE A 151 15.83 -8.04 19.56
CA PHE A 151 15.90 -9.06 18.50
C PHE A 151 16.90 -8.75 17.38
N VAL A 152 17.72 -7.73 17.53
CA VAL A 152 18.75 -7.44 16.51
C VAL A 152 19.70 -8.63 16.38
N GLY A 153 19.85 -9.15 15.16
CA GLY A 153 20.67 -10.33 14.85
C GLY A 153 19.95 -11.69 15.04
N TYR A 154 18.76 -11.70 15.63
CA TYR A 154 17.98 -12.92 15.84
C TYR A 154 16.83 -13.04 14.84
N LYS A 155 16.34 -14.28 14.68
CA LYS A 155 15.14 -14.62 13.91
C LYS A 155 14.12 -15.19 14.88
N GLY A 156 12.90 -14.71 14.76
CA GLY A 156 11.84 -15.22 15.64
C GLY A 156 10.62 -14.31 15.67
N ALA A 157 9.78 -14.58 16.63
CA ALA A 157 8.57 -13.82 16.89
C ALA A 157 8.43 -13.55 18.38
N MET A 158 7.78 -12.42 18.71
CA MET A 158 7.39 -12.09 20.07
C MET A 158 6.04 -11.40 20.03
N VAL A 159 5.19 -11.75 20.99
CA VAL A 159 3.93 -11.05 21.25
C VAL A 159 3.88 -10.73 22.73
N ALA A 160 3.61 -9.47 23.07
CA ALA A 160 3.30 -9.05 24.42
C ALA A 160 1.80 -8.72 24.51
N LEU A 161 1.13 -9.34 25.46
CA LEU A 161 -0.30 -9.22 25.71
C LEU A 161 -0.55 -8.68 27.10
N ASP A 162 -1.57 -7.83 27.25
CA ASP A 162 -2.14 -7.52 28.55
C ASP A 162 -3.04 -8.69 28.97
N PRO A 163 -2.74 -9.40 30.09
CA PRO A 163 -3.51 -10.54 30.50
C PRO A 163 -4.91 -10.20 31.00
N ASN A 164 -5.18 -8.94 31.33
CA ASN A 164 -6.48 -8.51 31.88
C ASN A 164 -7.54 -8.31 30.79
N ASN A 165 -7.14 -7.86 29.60
CA ASN A 165 -8.07 -7.49 28.53
C ASN A 165 -7.73 -8.12 27.18
N GLY A 166 -6.57 -8.81 27.07
CA GLY A 166 -6.11 -9.47 25.84
C GLY A 166 -5.54 -8.51 24.77
N GLU A 167 -5.30 -7.26 25.11
CA GLU A 167 -4.73 -6.29 24.18
C GLU A 167 -3.30 -6.63 23.80
N ILE A 168 -2.99 -6.49 22.50
CA ILE A 168 -1.63 -6.69 21.99
C ILE A 168 -0.85 -5.39 22.17
N ILE A 169 0.12 -5.39 23.08
CA ILE A 169 0.98 -4.25 23.39
C ILE A 169 2.18 -4.18 22.46
N ALA A 170 2.74 -5.34 22.07
CA ALA A 170 3.81 -5.42 21.09
C ALA A 170 3.67 -6.68 20.23
N TYR A 171 4.06 -6.58 18.96
CA TYR A 171 3.95 -7.65 17.98
C TYR A 171 5.18 -7.64 17.08
N LEU A 172 6.03 -8.62 17.22
CA LEU A 172 7.31 -8.69 16.54
C LEU A 172 7.44 -9.94 15.68
N SER A 173 7.87 -9.77 14.44
CA SER A 173 8.32 -10.83 13.55
C SER A 173 9.63 -10.40 12.89
N GLN A 174 10.72 -11.09 13.16
CA GLN A 174 12.06 -10.76 12.65
C GLN A 174 12.66 -11.90 11.82
N PRO A 175 13.40 -11.56 10.75
CA PRO A 175 13.63 -10.23 10.21
C PRO A 175 12.38 -9.65 9.55
N SER A 176 12.28 -8.32 9.55
CA SER A 176 11.18 -7.58 8.95
C SER A 176 11.59 -6.97 7.61
N TYR A 177 10.64 -6.35 6.91
CA TYR A 177 10.83 -5.70 5.61
C TYR A 177 10.27 -4.27 5.64
N ASP A 178 10.63 -3.46 4.64
CA ASP A 178 10.07 -2.12 4.48
C ASP A 178 8.78 -2.18 3.63
N PRO A 179 7.60 -1.89 4.21
CA PRO A 179 6.34 -1.91 3.47
C PRO A 179 6.24 -0.82 2.39
N ASN A 180 7.02 0.27 2.49
CA ASN A 180 7.06 1.31 1.46
C ASN A 180 7.52 0.80 0.10
N LEU A 181 8.29 -0.29 0.06
CA LEU A 181 8.73 -0.91 -1.19
C LEU A 181 7.55 -1.38 -2.06
N PHE A 182 6.39 -1.63 -1.47
CA PHE A 182 5.21 -2.18 -2.16
C PHE A 182 4.23 -1.11 -2.63
N THR A 183 4.23 0.08 -2.04
CA THR A 183 3.20 1.12 -2.25
C THR A 183 3.05 1.58 -3.71
N ASN A 184 4.11 1.54 -4.51
CA ASN A 184 4.07 1.92 -5.93
C ASN A 184 4.45 0.76 -6.87
N GLY A 185 4.37 -0.47 -6.35
CA GLY A 185 4.92 -1.66 -7.01
C GLY A 185 6.39 -1.84 -6.67
N ILE A 186 6.75 -3.04 -6.22
CA ILE A 186 8.12 -3.38 -5.88
C ILE A 186 8.94 -3.61 -7.15
N ASP A 187 10.15 -3.08 -7.20
CA ASP A 187 11.08 -3.36 -8.29
C ASP A 187 11.62 -4.80 -8.23
N GLU A 188 12.04 -5.31 -9.38
CA GLU A 188 12.47 -6.71 -9.51
C GLU A 188 13.68 -7.04 -8.62
N THR A 189 14.60 -6.11 -8.43
CA THR A 189 15.81 -6.30 -7.63
C THR A 189 15.47 -6.39 -6.14
N SER A 190 14.65 -5.48 -5.63
CA SER A 190 14.13 -5.50 -4.26
C SER A 190 13.27 -6.74 -4.00
N TRP A 191 12.42 -7.12 -4.94
CA TRP A 191 11.62 -8.34 -4.85
C TRP A 191 12.50 -9.59 -4.75
N LYS A 192 13.47 -9.77 -5.65
CA LYS A 192 14.42 -10.88 -5.61
C LYS A 192 15.19 -10.93 -4.30
N LYS A 193 15.64 -9.77 -3.78
CA LYS A 193 16.34 -9.68 -2.51
C LYS A 193 15.48 -10.17 -1.33
N LEU A 194 14.20 -9.79 -1.27
CA LEU A 194 13.28 -10.21 -0.21
C LEU A 194 12.87 -11.66 -0.36
N ASN A 195 12.47 -12.06 -1.56
CA ASN A 195 11.91 -13.39 -1.83
C ASN A 195 12.95 -14.51 -1.73
N ASN A 196 14.18 -14.26 -2.24
CA ASN A 196 15.27 -15.23 -2.24
C ASN A 196 16.10 -15.22 -0.95
N SER A 197 15.79 -14.31 -0.02
CA SER A 197 16.51 -14.25 1.25
C SER A 197 16.32 -15.55 2.04
N ILE A 198 17.44 -16.15 2.48
CA ILE A 198 17.45 -17.31 3.37
C ILE A 198 16.72 -17.02 4.70
N HIS A 199 16.64 -15.75 5.06
CA HIS A 199 16.00 -15.31 6.29
C HIS A 199 14.50 -15.10 6.16
N LYS A 200 13.93 -15.23 4.94
CA LYS A 200 12.47 -15.15 4.67
C LYS A 200 11.78 -13.96 5.39
N PRO A 201 12.17 -12.70 5.11
CA PRO A 201 11.65 -11.53 5.83
C PRO A 201 10.15 -11.27 5.59
N LEU A 202 9.56 -11.83 4.54
CA LEU A 202 8.15 -11.69 4.23
C LEU A 202 7.23 -12.61 5.06
N ILE A 203 7.79 -13.60 5.76
CA ILE A 203 7.00 -14.51 6.59
C ILE A 203 6.64 -13.82 7.91
N ASN A 204 5.34 -13.73 8.18
CA ASN A 204 4.84 -13.33 9.49
C ASN A 204 4.98 -14.51 10.46
N ARG A 205 6.04 -14.52 11.25
CA ARG A 205 6.41 -15.62 12.14
C ARG A 205 5.49 -15.76 13.34
N VAL A 206 4.77 -14.72 13.70
CA VAL A 206 3.81 -14.78 14.81
C VAL A 206 2.64 -15.69 14.46
N VAL A 207 2.14 -15.62 13.21
CA VAL A 207 0.97 -16.42 12.79
C VAL A 207 1.31 -17.62 11.92
N SER A 208 2.49 -17.63 11.29
CA SER A 208 2.88 -18.68 10.33
C SER A 208 4.20 -19.34 10.69
N GLY A 209 4.79 -19.01 11.85
CA GLY A 209 5.99 -19.67 12.34
C GLY A 209 5.66 -21.09 12.86
N LEU A 210 6.42 -22.08 12.38
CA LEU A 210 6.33 -23.45 12.86
C LEU A 210 7.66 -23.76 13.57
N TYR A 211 7.60 -23.96 14.87
CA TYR A 211 8.77 -24.24 15.69
C TYR A 211 8.50 -25.50 16.54
N PRO A 212 9.47 -26.40 16.68
CA PRO A 212 9.36 -27.47 17.65
C PRO A 212 9.43 -26.86 19.07
N PRO A 213 8.42 -27.07 19.91
CA PRO A 213 8.35 -26.43 21.24
C PRO A 213 9.43 -26.90 22.21
N GLY A 214 9.97 -28.10 22.00
CA GLY A 214 10.92 -28.72 22.91
C GLY A 214 10.32 -28.93 24.28
N SER A 215 11.16 -28.82 25.33
CA SER A 215 10.76 -28.97 26.75
C SER A 215 10.30 -27.62 27.37
N THR A 216 9.97 -26.64 26.58
CA THR A 216 9.49 -25.34 27.07
C THR A 216 7.97 -25.27 27.23
N ILE A 217 7.24 -26.35 26.88
CA ILE A 217 5.79 -26.53 27.08
C ILE A 217 5.57 -27.75 27.97
#